data_40c48828c5738ad5e8a1b623aae8f176
#
_entry.id   40c48828c5738ad5e8a1b623aae8f176
#
_cell.length_a   1.000
_cell.length_b   1.000
_cell.length_c   1.000
_cell.angle_alpha   90.00
_cell.angle_beta   90.00
_cell.angle_gamma   90.00
#
_symmetry.space_group_name_H-M   'P 1'
#
loop_
_entity.id
_entity.type
_entity.pdbx_description
1 polymer ?
#
loop_
_entity_poly.entity_id
_entity_poly.type
_entity_poly.pdbx_seq_one_letter_code
_entity_poly.pdbx_strand_id
1 'polypeptide(L)'
;MKNLKTIAIALLVAFGTTVATAQTKKIDASKSTINWVGKKVTGEHSGTVNFQEGMLIFKGKKVTGGNFTVDMTSLTATDLTGEWKQKLDGHLKADDFFGTDKFKTATLKFTKIADKGNGVYTVTADLTIKGVTNPTTFDLTVNGNTASTKLTIDRTKYGIKYGSKSFFDVGDKAIYDDFELAVNLQF
;
A
#
# COMPACT_ATOMS: atom_id res chain seq x y z
N MET A 1 70.44 -22.86 -35.58
CA MET A 1 69.06 -23.43 -35.31
C MET A 1 68.57 -22.75 -34.07
N LYS A 2 67.61 -21.80 -34.23
CA LYS A 2 67.12 -20.99 -33.14
C LYS A 2 65.70 -21.54 -32.74
N ASN A 3 65.58 -22.03 -31.49
CA ASN A 3 64.30 -22.52 -30.93
C ASN A 3 63.45 -21.33 -30.50
N LEU A 4 62.37 -21.05 -31.21
CA LEU A 4 61.30 -20.15 -30.74
C LEU A 4 60.44 -20.92 -29.75
N LYS A 5 60.44 -20.50 -28.47
CA LYS A 5 59.49 -20.97 -27.47
C LYS A 5 58.27 -20.07 -27.55
N THR A 6 57.17 -20.60 -28.04
CA THR A 6 55.86 -19.93 -28.05
C THR A 6 55.31 -19.97 -26.65
N ILE A 7 55.19 -18.82 -25.98
CA ILE A 7 54.49 -18.68 -24.69
C ILE A 7 53.06 -18.39 -25.00
N ALA A 8 52.17 -19.36 -24.77
CA ALA A 8 50.71 -19.18 -24.81
C ALA A 8 50.25 -18.55 -23.49
N ILE A 9 49.86 -17.28 -23.52
CA ILE A 9 49.24 -16.59 -22.38
C ILE A 9 47.76 -16.95 -22.42
N ALA A 10 47.32 -17.83 -21.50
CA ALA A 10 45.90 -18.12 -21.28
C ALA A 10 45.27 -16.96 -20.48
N LEU A 11 44.45 -16.14 -21.15
CA LEU A 11 43.66 -15.08 -20.50
C LEU A 11 42.50 -15.73 -19.75
N LEU A 12 42.61 -15.89 -18.43
CA LEU A 12 41.49 -16.32 -17.56
C LEU A 12 40.54 -15.14 -17.39
N VAL A 13 39.44 -15.12 -18.16
CA VAL A 13 38.33 -14.18 -17.95
C VAL A 13 37.51 -14.70 -16.77
N ALA A 14 37.76 -14.17 -15.57
CA ALA A 14 36.91 -14.42 -14.41
C ALA A 14 35.57 -13.71 -14.60
N PHE A 15 34.51 -14.44 -14.97
CA PHE A 15 33.16 -13.96 -14.90
C PHE A 15 32.75 -13.85 -13.43
N GLY A 16 32.92 -12.67 -12.86
CA GLY A 16 32.39 -12.35 -11.54
C GLY A 16 30.85 -12.31 -11.61
N THR A 17 30.18 -13.35 -11.13
CA THR A 17 28.73 -13.31 -10.91
C THR A 17 28.44 -12.38 -9.75
N THR A 18 27.96 -11.16 -10.04
CA THR A 18 27.46 -10.25 -9.01
C THR A 18 26.18 -10.83 -8.43
N VAL A 19 26.23 -11.42 -7.26
CA VAL A 19 25.04 -11.83 -6.51
C VAL A 19 24.37 -10.54 -6.03
N ALA A 20 23.24 -10.16 -6.66
CA ALA A 20 22.46 -9.03 -6.20
C ALA A 20 21.85 -9.38 -4.83
N THR A 21 22.33 -8.74 -3.76
CA THR A 21 21.79 -8.88 -2.41
C THR A 21 20.45 -8.16 -2.30
N ALA A 22 19.57 -8.70 -1.46
CA ALA A 22 18.31 -8.03 -1.15
C ALA A 22 18.60 -6.75 -0.35
N GLN A 23 18.04 -5.63 -0.78
CA GLN A 23 18.14 -4.33 -0.12
C GLN A 23 16.76 -3.92 0.39
N THR A 24 16.66 -3.60 1.67
CA THR A 24 15.45 -3.05 2.27
C THR A 24 15.54 -1.53 2.28
N LYS A 25 14.53 -0.85 1.73
CA LYS A 25 14.36 0.60 1.83
C LYS A 25 13.14 0.90 2.69
N LYS A 26 13.36 1.56 3.82
CA LYS A 26 12.28 2.06 4.68
C LYS A 26 11.65 3.30 4.05
N ILE A 27 10.33 3.45 4.21
CA ILE A 27 9.66 4.68 3.80
C ILE A 27 9.94 5.80 4.81
N ASP A 28 9.95 7.03 4.32
CA ASP A 28 9.80 8.22 5.14
C ASP A 28 8.30 8.43 5.40
N ALA A 29 7.82 8.02 6.58
CA ALA A 29 6.39 8.09 6.91
C ALA A 29 5.86 9.54 6.90
N SER A 30 6.72 10.53 7.19
CA SER A 30 6.35 11.95 7.21
C SER A 30 6.16 12.57 5.82
N LYS A 31 6.76 11.94 4.78
CA LYS A 31 6.68 12.37 3.38
C LYS A 31 5.82 11.42 2.52
N SER A 32 5.39 10.30 3.10
CA SER A 32 4.50 9.36 2.45
C SER A 32 3.05 9.69 2.80
N THR A 33 2.14 9.50 1.87
CA THR A 33 0.73 9.88 2.05
C THR A 33 -0.22 8.75 1.68
N ILE A 34 -1.32 8.63 2.43
CA ILE A 34 -2.49 7.86 2.07
C ILE A 34 -3.69 8.81 2.11
N ASN A 35 -4.27 9.06 0.94
CA ASN A 35 -5.52 9.81 0.82
C ASN A 35 -6.64 8.82 0.55
N TRP A 36 -7.78 9.01 1.22
CA TRP A 36 -8.97 8.19 1.02
C TRP A 36 -10.13 9.00 0.50
N VAL A 37 -11.01 8.36 -0.28
CA VAL A 37 -12.30 8.89 -0.72
C VAL A 37 -13.36 7.83 -0.45
N GLY A 38 -14.37 8.20 0.33
CA GLY A 38 -15.56 7.40 0.61
C GLY A 38 -16.80 8.06 0.03
N LYS A 39 -17.63 7.30 -0.69
CA LYS A 39 -18.78 7.82 -1.41
C LYS A 39 -20.10 7.36 -0.76
N LYS A 40 -21.10 8.19 -0.84
CA LYS A 40 -22.49 7.91 -0.47
C LYS A 40 -23.43 8.43 -1.55
N VAL A 41 -24.68 8.03 -1.53
CA VAL A 41 -25.66 8.47 -2.54
C VAL A 41 -25.74 9.99 -2.66
N THR A 42 -25.59 10.72 -1.54
CA THR A 42 -25.75 12.18 -1.47
C THR A 42 -24.41 12.95 -1.57
N GLY A 43 -23.30 12.30 -1.94
CA GLY A 43 -22.00 12.95 -2.08
C GLY A 43 -20.83 12.07 -1.65
N GLU A 44 -19.69 12.69 -1.39
CA GLU A 44 -18.47 11.99 -0.99
C GLU A 44 -17.78 12.75 0.13
N HIS A 45 -16.90 12.06 0.85
CA HIS A 45 -15.98 12.63 1.81
C HIS A 45 -14.57 12.13 1.51
N SER A 46 -13.58 12.93 1.85
CA SER A 46 -12.17 12.60 1.65
C SER A 46 -11.34 12.98 2.86
N GLY A 47 -10.19 12.33 2.97
CA GLY A 47 -9.28 12.61 4.07
C GLY A 47 -7.98 11.83 3.97
N THR A 48 -7.30 11.71 5.09
CA THR A 48 -6.00 11.08 5.20
C THR A 48 -5.95 10.07 6.32
N VAL A 49 -5.00 9.15 6.21
CA VAL A 49 -4.53 8.29 7.29
C VAL A 49 -3.02 8.15 7.15
N ASN A 50 -2.28 8.10 8.25
CA ASN A 50 -0.82 8.15 8.24
C ASN A 50 -0.21 6.74 8.26
N PHE A 51 0.96 6.61 7.63
CA PHE A 51 1.80 5.46 7.88
C PHE A 51 2.39 5.51 9.29
N GLN A 52 2.40 4.37 9.97
CA GLN A 52 3.22 4.17 11.16
C GLN A 52 4.64 3.79 10.75
N GLU A 53 4.76 2.86 9.79
CA GLU A 53 6.02 2.41 9.20
C GLU A 53 5.77 1.67 7.89
N GLY A 54 6.84 1.44 7.15
CA GLY A 54 6.79 0.61 5.96
C GLY A 54 8.14 0.43 5.31
N MET A 55 8.21 -0.57 4.44
CA MET A 55 9.43 -0.86 3.68
C MET A 55 9.11 -1.52 2.35
N LEU A 56 9.97 -1.27 1.37
CA LEU A 56 10.07 -2.03 0.12
C LEU A 56 11.38 -2.84 0.12
N ILE A 57 11.32 -4.05 -0.41
CA ILE A 57 12.45 -4.95 -0.56
C ILE A 57 12.82 -5.03 -2.04
N PHE A 58 14.08 -4.80 -2.35
CA PHE A 58 14.62 -4.79 -3.70
C PHE A 58 15.66 -5.89 -3.87
N LYS A 59 15.72 -6.48 -5.06
CA LYS A 59 16.86 -7.26 -5.54
C LYS A 59 17.41 -6.57 -6.79
N GLY A 60 18.55 -5.91 -6.65
CA GLY A 60 19.01 -4.93 -7.62
C GLY A 60 18.02 -3.76 -7.74
N LYS A 61 17.48 -3.53 -8.94
CA LYS A 61 16.48 -2.47 -9.19
C LYS A 61 15.02 -2.97 -9.11
N LYS A 62 14.79 -4.28 -8.91
CA LYS A 62 13.44 -4.86 -8.92
C LYS A 62 12.87 -4.97 -7.52
N VAL A 63 11.59 -4.60 -7.38
CA VAL A 63 10.82 -4.83 -6.16
C VAL A 63 10.55 -6.33 -6.01
N THR A 64 10.85 -6.86 -4.84
CA THR A 64 10.67 -8.28 -4.50
C THR A 64 9.86 -8.50 -3.23
N GLY A 65 9.50 -7.42 -2.52
CA GLY A 65 8.68 -7.48 -1.32
C GLY A 65 8.28 -6.10 -0.84
N GLY A 66 7.33 -6.06 0.09
CA GLY A 66 6.90 -4.86 0.77
C GLY A 66 6.05 -5.19 1.99
N ASN A 67 6.16 -4.36 3.01
CA ASN A 67 5.38 -4.47 4.24
C ASN A 67 5.12 -3.08 4.79
N PHE A 68 3.86 -2.80 5.16
CA PHE A 68 3.42 -1.48 5.59
C PHE A 68 2.45 -1.60 6.77
N THR A 69 2.58 -0.70 7.72
CA THR A 69 1.67 -0.53 8.86
C THR A 69 1.13 0.89 8.84
N VAL A 70 -0.18 1.01 8.95
CA VAL A 70 -0.94 2.26 8.96
C VAL A 70 -1.46 2.52 10.37
N ASP A 71 -1.30 3.74 10.88
CA ASP A 71 -1.87 4.18 12.14
C ASP A 71 -3.35 4.58 11.93
N MET A 72 -4.28 3.69 12.24
CA MET A 72 -5.71 3.92 12.09
C MET A 72 -6.26 4.98 13.06
N THR A 73 -5.54 5.32 14.12
CA THR A 73 -5.94 6.39 15.05
C THR A 73 -5.78 7.78 14.43
N SER A 74 -4.93 7.89 13.40
CA SER A 74 -4.69 9.12 12.63
C SER A 74 -5.76 9.39 11.57
N LEU A 75 -6.70 8.45 11.33
CA LEU A 75 -7.76 8.59 10.32
C LEU A 75 -8.58 9.86 10.56
N THR A 76 -8.67 10.71 9.54
CA THR A 76 -9.36 12.00 9.64
C THR A 76 -9.88 12.49 8.30
N ALA A 77 -11.01 13.19 8.31
CA ALA A 77 -11.55 13.90 7.15
C ALA A 77 -10.79 15.22 6.93
N THR A 78 -10.59 15.61 5.68
CA THR A 78 -9.93 16.87 5.29
C THR A 78 -10.82 17.79 4.45
N ASP A 79 -11.96 17.31 3.99
CA ASP A 79 -12.97 18.05 3.23
C ASP A 79 -13.98 18.78 4.12
N LEU A 80 -13.96 18.54 5.44
CA LEU A 80 -14.85 19.15 6.42
C LEU A 80 -14.06 19.93 7.48
N THR A 81 -14.78 20.85 8.16
CA THR A 81 -14.24 21.62 9.30
C THR A 81 -15.24 21.64 10.47
N GLY A 82 -14.74 22.07 11.65
CA GLY A 82 -15.59 22.28 12.83
C GLY A 82 -16.32 21.01 13.28
N GLU A 83 -17.58 21.18 13.69
CA GLU A 83 -18.39 20.11 14.28
C GLU A 83 -18.69 18.96 13.31
N TRP A 84 -18.87 19.25 12.01
CA TRP A 84 -19.12 18.24 11.00
C TRP A 84 -17.92 17.31 10.81
N LYS A 85 -16.72 17.87 10.83
CA LYS A 85 -15.48 17.07 10.82
C LYS A 85 -15.41 16.15 12.05
N GLN A 86 -15.66 16.69 13.24
CA GLN A 86 -15.60 15.90 14.48
C GLN A 86 -16.63 14.75 14.46
N LYS A 87 -17.85 15.00 13.97
CA LYS A 87 -18.89 13.97 13.81
C LYS A 87 -18.46 12.87 12.85
N LEU A 88 -17.91 13.24 11.68
CA LEU A 88 -17.45 12.25 10.71
C LEU A 88 -16.24 11.47 11.23
N ASP A 89 -15.23 12.13 11.78
CA ASP A 89 -14.04 11.47 12.35
C ASP A 89 -14.44 10.51 13.48
N GLY A 90 -15.35 10.91 14.37
CA GLY A 90 -15.87 10.06 15.43
C GLY A 90 -16.60 8.84 14.90
N HIS A 91 -17.45 9.01 13.87
CA HIS A 91 -18.16 7.91 13.22
C HIS A 91 -17.21 6.93 12.53
N LEU A 92 -16.24 7.43 11.74
CA LEU A 92 -15.25 6.58 11.08
C LEU A 92 -14.44 5.74 12.08
N LYS A 93 -14.17 6.27 13.28
CA LYS A 93 -13.41 5.60 14.33
C LYS A 93 -14.23 4.65 15.20
N ALA A 94 -15.56 4.76 15.17
CA ALA A 94 -16.47 3.97 15.99
C ALA A 94 -16.44 2.46 15.67
N ASP A 95 -16.91 1.64 16.62
CA ASP A 95 -16.89 0.18 16.53
C ASP A 95 -17.66 -0.40 15.34
N ASP A 96 -18.74 0.26 14.92
CA ASP A 96 -19.57 -0.12 13.77
C ASP A 96 -18.93 0.26 12.42
N PHE A 97 -17.80 1.01 12.46
CA PHE A 97 -17.00 1.35 11.28
C PHE A 97 -15.61 0.74 11.39
N PHE A 98 -14.52 1.52 11.56
CA PHE A 98 -13.16 0.97 11.64
C PHE A 98 -12.76 0.47 13.04
N GLY A 99 -13.44 0.88 14.11
CA GLY A 99 -13.18 0.44 15.48
C GLY A 99 -11.76 0.72 15.95
N THR A 100 -11.26 1.96 15.72
CA THR A 100 -9.83 2.28 15.86
C THR A 100 -9.30 2.19 17.29
N ASP A 101 -10.16 2.20 18.31
CA ASP A 101 -9.76 1.99 19.71
C ASP A 101 -9.27 0.55 19.94
N LYS A 102 -9.88 -0.41 19.24
CA LYS A 102 -9.53 -1.84 19.33
C LYS A 102 -8.52 -2.23 18.24
N PHE A 103 -8.68 -1.69 17.03
CA PHE A 103 -7.88 -1.99 15.85
C PHE A 103 -7.05 -0.77 15.45
N LYS A 104 -6.01 -0.50 16.22
CA LYS A 104 -5.18 0.71 16.09
C LYS A 104 -4.37 0.75 14.80
N THR A 105 -4.18 -0.40 14.14
CA THR A 105 -3.38 -0.51 12.92
C THR A 105 -4.11 -1.29 11.83
N ALA A 106 -3.82 -0.93 10.57
CA ALA A 106 -4.05 -1.77 9.41
C ALA A 106 -2.70 -2.16 8.80
N THR A 107 -2.61 -3.32 8.15
CA THR A 107 -1.34 -3.80 7.59
C THR A 107 -1.51 -4.27 6.15
N LEU A 108 -0.47 -4.08 5.34
CA LEU A 108 -0.39 -4.58 3.97
C LEU A 108 0.93 -5.33 3.80
N LYS A 109 0.88 -6.60 3.40
CA LYS A 109 2.06 -7.45 3.15
C LYS A 109 2.02 -8.02 1.75
N PHE A 110 3.05 -7.75 0.94
CA PHE A 110 3.14 -8.29 -0.41
C PHE A 110 3.34 -9.81 -0.38
N THR A 111 2.54 -10.52 -1.17
CA THR A 111 2.59 -11.99 -1.29
C THR A 111 3.03 -12.43 -2.68
N LYS A 112 2.70 -11.66 -3.72
CA LYS A 112 3.12 -11.94 -5.10
C LYS A 112 3.40 -10.63 -5.83
N ILE A 113 4.44 -10.62 -6.65
CA ILE A 113 4.84 -9.47 -7.45
C ILE A 113 5.14 -9.94 -8.87
N ALA A 114 4.53 -9.30 -9.86
CA ALA A 114 4.80 -9.50 -11.28
C ALA A 114 5.33 -8.18 -11.87
N ASP A 115 6.55 -8.22 -12.41
CA ASP A 115 7.20 -7.08 -13.06
C ASP A 115 6.59 -6.88 -14.46
N LYS A 116 6.01 -5.71 -14.70
CA LYS A 116 5.46 -5.30 -16.01
C LYS A 116 6.44 -4.51 -16.87
N GLY A 117 7.63 -4.25 -16.34
CA GLY A 117 8.61 -3.34 -16.95
C GLY A 117 8.39 -1.87 -16.60
N ASN A 118 9.37 -1.04 -16.95
CA ASN A 118 9.31 0.43 -16.76
C ASN A 118 8.98 0.88 -15.33
N GLY A 119 9.36 0.08 -14.31
CA GLY A 119 9.07 0.38 -12.91
C GLY A 119 7.64 0.09 -12.46
N VAL A 120 6.83 -0.56 -13.29
CA VAL A 120 5.45 -0.94 -12.95
C VAL A 120 5.39 -2.41 -12.54
N TYR A 121 4.70 -2.68 -11.45
CA TYR A 121 4.52 -4.02 -10.88
C TYR A 121 3.05 -4.29 -10.60
N THR A 122 2.53 -5.46 -10.97
CA THR A 122 1.28 -5.95 -10.39
C THR A 122 1.62 -6.66 -9.07
N VAL A 123 1.05 -6.17 -7.99
CA VAL A 123 1.25 -6.68 -6.64
C VAL A 123 -0.02 -7.34 -6.15
N THR A 124 0.09 -8.57 -5.64
CA THR A 124 -0.93 -9.17 -4.77
C THR A 124 -0.41 -9.07 -3.34
N ALA A 125 -1.28 -8.66 -2.42
CA ALA A 125 -0.92 -8.43 -1.02
C ALA A 125 -2.03 -8.89 -0.09
N ASP A 126 -1.67 -9.32 1.11
CA ASP A 126 -2.59 -9.51 2.23
C ASP A 126 -2.83 -8.15 2.89
N LEU A 127 -4.06 -7.67 2.82
CA LEU A 127 -4.51 -6.45 3.48
C LEU A 127 -5.33 -6.83 4.71
N THR A 128 -4.90 -6.36 5.88
CA THR A 128 -5.61 -6.55 7.15
C THR A 128 -6.22 -5.25 7.61
N ILE A 129 -7.54 -5.20 7.74
CA ILE A 129 -8.30 -4.09 8.31
C ILE A 129 -9.24 -4.65 9.37
N LYS A 130 -9.34 -3.99 10.52
CA LYS A 130 -10.23 -4.40 11.62
C LYS A 130 -10.05 -5.88 12.03
N GLY A 131 -8.80 -6.37 12.00
CA GLY A 131 -8.47 -7.76 12.33
C GLY A 131 -8.82 -8.80 11.26
N VAL A 132 -9.41 -8.42 10.14
CA VAL A 132 -9.76 -9.31 9.03
C VAL A 132 -8.75 -9.14 7.90
N THR A 133 -8.21 -10.24 7.40
CA THR A 133 -7.23 -10.26 6.29
C THR A 133 -7.87 -10.75 5.02
N ASN A 134 -7.75 -9.99 3.94
CA ASN A 134 -8.16 -10.38 2.60
C ASN A 134 -7.07 -10.07 1.57
N PRO A 135 -6.96 -10.88 0.50
CA PRO A 135 -6.06 -10.57 -0.59
C PRO A 135 -6.57 -9.35 -1.38
N THR A 136 -5.65 -8.48 -1.77
CA THR A 136 -5.91 -7.37 -2.69
C THR A 136 -4.87 -7.35 -3.78
N THR A 137 -5.23 -6.85 -4.98
CA THR A 137 -4.31 -6.76 -6.12
C THR A 137 -4.37 -5.36 -6.71
N PHE A 138 -3.20 -4.78 -6.97
CA PHE A 138 -3.07 -3.42 -7.50
C PHE A 138 -1.77 -3.28 -8.30
N ASP A 139 -1.70 -2.22 -9.10
CA ASP A 139 -0.46 -1.84 -9.77
C ASP A 139 0.32 -0.84 -8.93
N LEU A 140 1.61 -1.12 -8.72
CA LEU A 140 2.56 -0.26 -8.03
C LEU A 140 3.52 0.33 -9.06
N THR A 141 3.61 1.64 -9.15
CA THR A 141 4.60 2.35 -9.99
C THR A 141 5.74 2.84 -9.11
N VAL A 142 6.98 2.44 -9.42
CA VAL A 142 8.20 2.84 -8.71
C VAL A 142 9.05 3.70 -9.63
N ASN A 143 9.43 4.89 -9.15
CA ASN A 143 10.30 5.83 -9.87
C ASN A 143 11.36 6.41 -8.93
N GLY A 144 12.61 5.98 -9.09
CA GLY A 144 13.71 6.40 -8.22
C GLY A 144 13.48 6.01 -6.76
N ASN A 145 13.28 7.01 -5.90
CA ASN A 145 13.02 6.85 -4.47
C ASN A 145 11.55 7.08 -4.11
N THR A 146 10.65 7.00 -5.08
CA THR A 146 9.21 7.13 -4.86
C THR A 146 8.46 5.92 -5.38
N ALA A 147 7.31 5.64 -4.82
CA ALA A 147 6.35 4.72 -5.41
C ALA A 147 4.92 5.24 -5.22
N SER A 148 4.03 4.88 -6.14
CA SER A 148 2.63 5.29 -6.06
C SER A 148 1.70 4.17 -6.50
N THR A 149 0.50 4.18 -5.93
CA THR A 149 -0.57 3.26 -6.32
C THR A 149 -1.95 3.85 -6.01
N LYS A 150 -2.97 3.29 -6.65
CA LYS A 150 -4.38 3.49 -6.30
C LYS A 150 -5.02 2.14 -6.03
N LEU A 151 -5.84 2.06 -4.99
CA LEU A 151 -6.57 0.87 -4.60
C LEU A 151 -8.05 1.21 -4.43
N THR A 152 -8.91 0.27 -4.80
CA THR A 152 -10.33 0.28 -4.44
C THR A 152 -10.56 -0.88 -3.49
N ILE A 153 -11.14 -0.60 -2.33
CA ILE A 153 -11.30 -1.56 -1.23
C ILE A 153 -12.78 -1.67 -0.88
N ASP A 154 -13.31 -2.88 -0.98
CA ASP A 154 -14.64 -3.22 -0.47
C ASP A 154 -14.57 -3.40 1.04
N ARG A 155 -15.12 -2.42 1.79
CA ARG A 155 -15.10 -2.40 3.26
C ARG A 155 -15.90 -3.52 3.90
N THR A 156 -16.89 -4.06 3.18
CA THR A 156 -17.77 -5.11 3.71
C THR A 156 -17.03 -6.42 3.91
N LYS A 157 -15.96 -6.67 3.13
CA LYS A 157 -15.06 -7.82 3.30
C LYS A 157 -14.27 -7.78 4.61
N TYR A 158 -14.23 -6.61 5.27
CA TYR A 158 -13.57 -6.41 6.57
C TYR A 158 -14.58 -6.25 7.71
N GLY A 159 -15.85 -6.65 7.47
CA GLY A 159 -16.90 -6.60 8.47
C GLY A 159 -17.49 -5.20 8.72
N ILE A 160 -17.16 -4.20 7.89
CA ILE A 160 -17.69 -2.83 7.99
C ILE A 160 -18.94 -2.72 7.12
N LYS A 161 -20.11 -2.95 7.72
CA LYS A 161 -21.41 -3.04 7.02
C LYS A 161 -22.30 -1.83 7.21
N TYR A 162 -21.95 -0.88 8.07
CA TYR A 162 -22.78 0.29 8.37
C TYR A 162 -23.18 1.04 7.09
N GLY A 163 -24.47 1.31 6.91
CA GLY A 163 -25.01 2.04 5.75
C GLY A 163 -24.84 1.34 4.39
N SER A 164 -24.49 0.05 4.34
CA SER A 164 -24.32 -0.70 3.10
C SER A 164 -25.67 -1.16 2.56
N LYS A 165 -25.94 -0.85 1.27
CA LYS A 165 -27.13 -1.39 0.56
C LYS A 165 -27.05 -2.91 0.35
N SER A 166 -25.87 -3.50 0.38
CA SER A 166 -25.69 -4.96 0.24
C SER A 166 -26.22 -5.73 1.46
N PHE A 167 -26.44 -5.04 2.59
CA PHE A 167 -26.88 -5.67 3.84
C PHE A 167 -28.16 -5.07 4.43
N PHE A 168 -28.50 -3.82 4.07
CA PHE A 168 -29.61 -3.09 4.67
C PHE A 168 -30.36 -2.27 3.63
N ASP A 169 -31.67 -2.13 3.80
CA ASP A 169 -32.46 -1.13 3.06
C ASP A 169 -32.29 0.24 3.73
N VAL A 170 -31.35 1.02 3.22
CA VAL A 170 -30.95 2.33 3.78
C VAL A 170 -31.33 3.52 2.88
N GLY A 171 -31.95 3.26 1.74
CA GLY A 171 -32.39 4.29 0.81
C GLY A 171 -31.28 5.27 0.44
N ASP A 172 -31.55 6.58 0.53
CA ASP A 172 -30.60 7.65 0.18
C ASP A 172 -29.50 7.86 1.24
N LYS A 173 -29.56 7.17 2.39
CA LYS A 173 -28.51 7.20 3.42
C LYS A 173 -27.39 6.21 3.13
N ALA A 174 -27.46 5.49 2.01
CA ALA A 174 -26.47 4.48 1.67
C ALA A 174 -25.07 5.05 1.49
N ILE A 175 -24.11 4.34 2.09
CA ILE A 175 -22.67 4.51 1.89
C ILE A 175 -22.22 3.39 0.95
N TYR A 176 -21.52 3.71 -0.12
CA TYR A 176 -20.99 2.70 -1.03
C TYR A 176 -20.03 1.76 -0.31
N ASP A 177 -20.03 0.51 -0.74
CA ASP A 177 -19.20 -0.51 -0.11
C ASP A 177 -17.71 -0.31 -0.43
N ASP A 178 -17.44 0.25 -1.60
CA ASP A 178 -16.08 0.57 -2.05
C ASP A 178 -15.63 1.95 -1.56
N PHE A 179 -14.37 2.02 -1.11
CA PHE A 179 -13.64 3.28 -0.95
C PHE A 179 -12.32 3.25 -1.71
N GLU A 180 -11.86 4.41 -2.12
CA GLU A 180 -10.66 4.59 -2.93
C GLU A 180 -9.50 5.07 -2.05
N LEU A 181 -8.30 4.54 -2.30
CA LEU A 181 -7.05 5.00 -1.71
C LEU A 181 -6.10 5.45 -2.80
N ALA A 182 -5.49 6.62 -2.60
CA ALA A 182 -4.35 7.10 -3.38
C ALA A 182 -3.13 7.16 -2.45
N VAL A 183 -2.11 6.36 -2.77
CA VAL A 183 -0.92 6.18 -1.93
C VAL A 183 0.32 6.69 -2.65
N ASN A 184 1.10 7.51 -1.97
CA ASN A 184 2.42 7.94 -2.42
C ASN A 184 3.45 7.62 -1.34
N LEU A 185 4.53 6.97 -1.71
CA LEU A 185 5.63 6.56 -0.85
C LEU A 185 6.89 7.33 -1.23
N GLN A 186 7.63 7.78 -0.22
CA GLN A 186 8.99 8.31 -0.32
C GLN A 186 9.94 7.39 0.48
N PHE A 187 11.09 6.93 -0.11
CA PHE A 187 12.03 6.01 0.56
C PHE A 187 13.48 6.20 0.11
#